data_36f3e51a355898e2a0ef8609f44c5b4f
#
_entry.id   36f3e51a355898e2a0ef8609f44c5b4f
#
_cell.length_a   1.000
_cell.length_b   1.000
_cell.length_c   1.000
_cell.angle_alpha   90.00
_cell.angle_beta   90.00
_cell.angle_gamma   90.00
#
_symmetry.space_group_name_H-M   'P 1'
#
loop_
_entity.id
_entity.type
_entity.pdbx_description
1 polymer ?
#
loop_
_entity_poly.entity_id
_entity_poly.type
_entity_poly.pdbx_seq_one_letter_code
_entity_poly.pdbx_strand_id
1 'polypeptide(L)'
;DVRVNDCYPGHEFKIDSSTEFRLTATATYPTDYPTRFECIVNGEVVKNATIQSIRKSPSILLLKLEKKIEFDSSSWMAIRCTQKMPNGNISFAHSAPFFFMKQNEPIRPRKVEAQYLLERVENEIRRHQQVLTPEQLEGYHAARKFYREQLKVAR
;
A
#
# COMPACT_ATOMS: atom_id res chain seq x y z
N ASP A 1 13.06 9.45 3.41
CA ASP A 1 12.05 10.50 3.63
C ASP A 1 11.03 10.44 2.49
N VAL A 2 9.75 10.56 2.83
CA VAL A 2 8.64 10.58 1.86
C VAL A 2 7.69 11.71 2.24
N ARG A 3 7.26 12.49 1.25
CA ARG A 3 6.34 13.60 1.43
C ARG A 3 5.32 13.71 0.31
N VAL A 4 4.12 14.14 0.67
CA VAL A 4 3.09 14.58 -0.28
C VAL A 4 2.69 16.00 0.10
N ASN A 5 2.86 16.97 -0.80
CA ASN A 5 2.66 18.40 -0.52
C ASN A 5 3.29 18.82 0.83
N ASP A 6 4.54 18.38 1.08
CA ASP A 6 5.33 18.59 2.29
C ASP A 6 4.80 17.92 3.58
N CYS A 7 3.66 17.22 3.54
CA CYS A 7 3.14 16.43 4.64
C CYS A 7 3.83 15.06 4.75
N TYR A 8 3.94 14.53 5.98
CA TYR A 8 4.50 13.21 6.26
C TYR A 8 3.49 12.08 6.05
N PRO A 9 3.95 10.83 5.88
CA PRO A 9 3.09 9.65 5.86
C PRO A 9 2.18 9.58 7.09
N GLY A 10 0.95 9.08 6.89
CA GLY A 10 -0.13 9.10 7.88
C GLY A 10 -1.09 10.28 7.71
N HIS A 11 -0.74 11.27 6.86
CA HIS A 11 -1.59 12.43 6.62
C HIS A 11 -2.83 12.06 5.80
N GLU A 12 -3.95 12.70 6.14
CA GLU A 12 -5.21 12.61 5.42
C GLU A 12 -5.49 13.93 4.69
N PHE A 13 -5.60 13.85 3.36
CA PHE A 13 -5.97 14.96 2.50
C PHE A 13 -7.46 14.88 2.18
N LYS A 14 -8.16 15.99 2.28
CA LYS A 14 -9.53 16.12 1.76
C LYS A 14 -9.48 16.50 0.30
N ILE A 15 -10.28 15.82 -0.52
CA ILE A 15 -10.43 16.11 -1.95
C ILE A 15 -11.92 16.28 -2.28
N ASP A 16 -12.26 17.26 -3.07
CA ASP A 16 -13.63 17.52 -3.52
C ASP A 16 -13.83 17.15 -5.00
N SER A 17 -12.79 17.34 -5.80
CA SER A 17 -12.71 17.02 -7.23
C SER A 17 -11.36 16.40 -7.55
N SER A 18 -11.07 16.18 -8.83
CA SER A 18 -9.73 15.79 -9.26
C SER A 18 -8.69 16.79 -8.78
N THR A 19 -7.76 16.32 -7.95
CA THR A 19 -6.75 17.16 -7.29
C THR A 19 -5.36 16.56 -7.51
N GLU A 20 -4.43 17.41 -7.99
CA GLU A 20 -3.03 17.04 -8.19
C GLU A 20 -2.24 17.23 -6.89
N PHE A 21 -1.40 16.25 -6.55
CA PHE A 21 -0.49 16.26 -5.41
C PHE A 21 0.94 16.06 -5.87
N ARG A 22 1.89 16.75 -5.23
CA ARG A 22 3.31 16.55 -5.43
C ARG A 22 3.86 15.52 -4.46
N LEU A 23 4.27 14.36 -4.98
CA LEU A 23 4.98 13.32 -4.25
C LEU A 23 6.49 13.55 -4.38
N THR A 24 7.20 13.51 -3.26
CA THR A 24 8.66 13.42 -3.22
C THR A 24 9.07 12.27 -2.31
N ALA A 25 10.07 11.49 -2.72
CA ALA A 25 10.66 10.45 -1.89
C ALA A 25 12.17 10.39 -2.08
N THR A 26 12.90 10.15 -1.01
CA THR A 26 14.34 9.96 -1.04
C THR A 26 14.73 8.72 -0.24
N ALA A 27 15.71 7.96 -0.74
CA ALA A 27 16.34 6.87 -0.02
C ALA A 27 17.85 6.91 -0.21
N THR A 28 18.59 6.68 0.85
CA THR A 28 20.04 6.53 0.83
C THR A 28 20.39 5.06 1.00
N TYR A 29 21.27 4.54 0.16
CA TYR A 29 21.61 3.12 0.19
C TYR A 29 23.05 2.86 -0.31
N PRO A 30 23.68 1.71 0.04
CA PRO A 30 24.94 1.29 -0.53
C PRO A 30 24.85 1.09 -2.05
N THR A 31 25.91 1.45 -2.78
CA THR A 31 25.92 1.47 -4.25
C THR A 31 25.88 0.12 -4.93
N ASP A 32 26.17 -0.96 -4.20
CA ASP A 32 26.50 -2.27 -4.78
C ASP A 32 25.26 -3.13 -5.06
N TYR A 33 24.06 -2.65 -4.68
CA TYR A 33 22.83 -3.45 -4.79
C TYR A 33 21.75 -2.74 -5.59
N PRO A 34 21.11 -3.45 -6.54
CA PRO A 34 19.99 -2.89 -7.28
C PRO A 34 18.85 -2.48 -6.34
N THR A 35 18.50 -1.21 -6.40
CA THR A 35 17.45 -0.62 -5.55
C THR A 35 16.33 -0.06 -6.43
N ARG A 36 15.08 -0.29 -6.02
CA ARG A 36 13.88 0.07 -6.77
C ARG A 36 12.91 0.81 -5.88
N PHE A 37 12.40 1.94 -6.36
CA PHE A 37 11.24 2.60 -5.79
C PHE A 37 9.95 2.17 -6.48
N GLU A 38 8.91 2.00 -5.70
CA GLU A 38 7.55 1.74 -6.16
C GLU A 38 6.59 2.67 -5.44
N CYS A 39 5.77 3.36 -6.21
CA CYS A 39 4.61 4.07 -5.72
C CYS A 39 3.41 3.13 -5.81
N ILE A 40 2.77 2.87 -4.70
CA ILE A 40 1.62 1.95 -4.60
C ILE A 40 0.38 2.78 -4.32
N VAL A 41 -0.62 2.71 -5.19
CA VAL A 41 -1.92 3.36 -5.00
C VAL A 41 -2.98 2.28 -4.96
N ASN A 42 -3.73 2.23 -3.87
CA ASN A 42 -4.82 1.26 -3.69
C ASN A 42 -4.42 -0.20 -3.97
N GLY A 43 -3.18 -0.57 -3.60
CA GLY A 43 -2.62 -1.92 -3.79
C GLY A 43 -1.98 -2.18 -5.16
N GLU A 44 -1.97 -1.21 -6.08
CA GLU A 44 -1.35 -1.35 -7.39
C GLU A 44 -0.11 -0.48 -7.53
N VAL A 45 0.93 -1.03 -8.16
CA VAL A 45 2.15 -0.28 -8.47
C VAL A 45 1.88 0.68 -9.62
N VAL A 46 2.00 1.97 -9.34
CA VAL A 46 1.86 3.03 -10.37
C VAL A 46 3.08 3.01 -11.27
N LYS A 47 2.90 2.73 -12.55
CA LYS A 47 3.96 2.78 -13.55
C LYS A 47 4.35 4.24 -13.85
N ASN A 48 5.59 4.44 -14.37
CA ASN A 48 6.08 5.75 -14.85
C ASN A 48 6.39 6.81 -13.76
N ALA A 49 6.98 6.39 -12.65
CA ALA A 49 7.63 7.33 -11.75
C ALA A 49 9.07 7.61 -12.24
N THR A 50 9.43 8.89 -12.40
CA THR A 50 10.79 9.27 -12.72
C THR A 50 11.67 9.13 -11.49
N ILE A 51 12.71 8.30 -11.57
CA ILE A 51 13.66 8.08 -10.48
C ILE A 51 15.00 8.67 -10.92
N GLN A 52 15.54 9.57 -10.10
CA GLN A 52 16.88 10.10 -10.25
C GLN A 52 17.82 9.43 -9.25
N SER A 53 18.98 9.01 -9.74
CA SER A 53 20.05 8.45 -8.91
C SER A 53 21.18 9.48 -8.80
N ILE A 54 21.53 9.86 -7.58
CA ILE A 54 22.55 10.85 -7.29
C ILE A 54 23.63 10.21 -6.43
N ARG A 55 24.88 10.17 -6.92
CA ARG A 55 26.02 9.67 -6.15
C ARG A 55 26.41 10.69 -5.09
N LYS A 56 26.37 10.29 -3.82
CA LYS A 56 26.79 11.11 -2.66
C LYS A 56 28.25 10.88 -2.27
N SER A 57 28.73 9.64 -2.41
CA SER A 57 30.12 9.23 -2.18
C SER A 57 30.41 7.97 -3.01
N PRO A 58 31.67 7.47 -3.06
CA PRO A 58 31.99 6.23 -3.77
C PRO A 58 31.11 5.03 -3.38
N SER A 59 30.65 4.99 -2.13
CA SER A 59 29.89 3.86 -1.57
C SER A 59 28.44 4.19 -1.24
N ILE A 60 27.93 5.40 -1.52
CA ILE A 60 26.56 5.82 -1.15
C ILE A 60 25.86 6.48 -2.34
N LEU A 61 24.70 5.96 -2.69
CA LEU A 61 23.75 6.57 -3.62
C LEU A 61 22.54 7.13 -2.88
N LEU A 62 22.03 8.24 -3.40
CA LEU A 62 20.73 8.79 -3.07
C LEU A 62 19.80 8.55 -4.26
N LEU A 63 18.71 7.83 -4.04
CA LEU A 63 17.57 7.82 -4.96
C LEU A 63 16.62 8.95 -4.61
N LYS A 64 16.20 9.67 -5.63
CA LYS A 64 15.16 10.69 -5.54
C LYS A 64 14.03 10.37 -6.51
N LEU A 65 12.82 10.32 -5.99
CA LEU A 65 11.58 10.23 -6.76
C LEU A 65 10.86 11.56 -6.62
N GLU A 66 10.41 12.10 -7.73
CA GLU A 66 9.50 13.24 -7.78
C GLU A 66 8.40 12.93 -8.79
N LYS A 67 7.14 13.08 -8.39
CA LYS A 67 5.99 12.78 -9.25
C LYS A 67 4.79 13.65 -8.86
N LYS A 68 4.02 14.05 -9.86
CA LYS A 68 2.67 14.56 -9.69
C LYS A 68 1.69 13.40 -9.81
N ILE A 69 0.77 13.31 -8.88
CA ILE A 69 -0.27 12.27 -8.82
C ILE A 69 -1.60 12.95 -8.61
N GLU A 70 -2.57 12.52 -9.39
CA GLU A 70 -3.94 13.04 -9.35
C GLU A 70 -4.87 12.02 -8.69
N PHE A 71 -5.75 12.50 -7.83
CA PHE A 71 -6.79 11.70 -7.20
C PHE A 71 -8.15 12.36 -7.39
N ASP A 72 -9.12 11.60 -7.87
CA ASP A 72 -10.52 11.98 -8.10
C ASP A 72 -11.52 11.23 -7.21
N SER A 73 -11.03 10.23 -6.49
CA SER A 73 -11.77 9.31 -5.62
C SER A 73 -10.99 8.98 -4.36
N SER A 74 -11.68 8.55 -3.31
CA SER A 74 -11.03 8.15 -2.07
C SER A 74 -10.03 7.04 -2.30
N SER A 75 -8.78 7.29 -1.87
CA SER A 75 -7.63 6.46 -2.19
C SER A 75 -6.60 6.46 -1.06
N TRP A 76 -5.75 5.44 -1.03
CA TRP A 76 -4.53 5.46 -0.23
C TRP A 76 -3.30 5.27 -1.13
N MET A 77 -2.18 5.81 -0.69
CA MET A 77 -0.91 5.70 -1.37
C MET A 77 0.22 5.43 -0.38
N ALA A 78 1.15 4.55 -0.76
CA ALA A 78 2.39 4.34 -0.02
C ALA A 78 3.59 4.22 -0.98
N ILE A 79 4.78 4.51 -0.46
CA ILE A 79 6.04 4.30 -1.18
C ILE A 79 6.74 3.07 -0.60
N ARG A 80 7.18 2.19 -1.47
CA ARG A 80 8.02 1.05 -1.14
C ARG A 80 9.36 1.17 -1.84
N CYS A 81 10.43 0.91 -1.08
CA CYS A 81 11.79 0.78 -1.61
C CYS A 81 12.22 -0.67 -1.41
N THR A 82 12.67 -1.33 -2.46
CA THR A 82 13.18 -2.70 -2.41
C THR A 82 14.62 -2.75 -2.87
N GLN A 83 15.44 -3.59 -2.25
CA GLN A 83 16.82 -3.83 -2.59
C GLN A 83 17.10 -5.31 -2.69
N LYS A 84 17.66 -5.76 -3.81
CA LYS A 84 18.08 -7.16 -3.99
C LYS A 84 19.50 -7.34 -3.50
N MET A 85 19.67 -8.17 -2.48
CA MET A 85 20.98 -8.51 -1.89
C MET A 85 21.69 -9.59 -2.71
N PRO A 86 23.05 -9.71 -2.63
CA PRO A 86 23.81 -10.70 -3.38
C PRO A 86 23.43 -12.15 -3.06
N ASN A 87 22.99 -12.42 -1.83
CA ASN A 87 22.53 -13.75 -1.39
C ASN A 87 21.11 -14.09 -1.90
N GLY A 88 20.53 -13.24 -2.75
CA GLY A 88 19.17 -13.42 -3.30
C GLY A 88 18.05 -12.89 -2.40
N ASN A 89 18.33 -12.50 -1.16
CA ASN A 89 17.34 -11.92 -0.25
C ASN A 89 16.89 -10.54 -0.75
N ILE A 90 15.66 -10.18 -0.41
CA ILE A 90 15.11 -8.85 -0.69
C ILE A 90 14.94 -8.13 0.64
N SER A 91 15.65 -7.01 0.79
CA SER A 91 15.37 -6.04 1.84
C SER A 91 14.37 -5.02 1.33
N PHE A 92 13.46 -4.59 2.18
CA PHE A 92 12.50 -3.54 1.81
C PHE A 92 12.22 -2.59 2.96
N ALA A 93 11.84 -1.38 2.60
CA ALA A 93 11.26 -0.39 3.48
C ALA A 93 10.03 0.20 2.82
N HIS A 94 9.02 0.55 3.59
CA HIS A 94 7.83 1.24 3.09
C HIS A 94 7.42 2.37 4.02
N SER A 95 6.75 3.38 3.49
CA SER A 95 6.14 4.43 4.27
C SER A 95 4.84 3.94 4.92
N ALA A 96 4.36 4.61 5.96
CA ALA A 96 2.94 4.59 6.27
C ALA A 96 2.14 5.15 5.08
N PRO A 97 0.86 4.81 4.93
CA PRO A 97 0.04 5.33 3.84
C PRO A 97 -0.27 6.82 4.02
N PHE A 98 -0.47 7.50 2.91
CA PHE A 98 -1.23 8.75 2.82
C PHE A 98 -2.66 8.41 2.42
N PHE A 99 -3.63 9.16 2.94
CA PHE A 99 -5.03 8.99 2.61
C PHE A 99 -5.56 10.21 1.87
N PHE A 100 -6.31 9.99 0.82
CA PHE A 100 -6.98 11.01 0.01
C PHE A 100 -8.47 10.73 0.13
N MET A 101 -9.21 11.57 0.84
CA MET A 101 -10.58 11.28 1.24
C MET A 101 -11.55 12.25 0.56
N LYS A 102 -12.43 11.70 -0.24
CA LYS A 102 -13.58 12.43 -0.82
C LYS A 102 -14.77 12.31 0.11
N GLN A 103 -15.50 13.41 0.27
CA GLN A 103 -16.64 13.43 1.18
C GLN A 103 -17.67 12.35 0.80
N ASN A 104 -18.13 11.60 1.80
CA ASN A 104 -19.11 10.52 1.66
C ASN A 104 -18.69 9.34 0.74
N GLU A 105 -17.41 9.26 0.38
CA GLU A 105 -16.87 8.17 -0.42
C GLU A 105 -15.79 7.41 0.36
N PRO A 106 -16.06 6.19 0.86
CA PRO A 106 -15.04 5.41 1.55
C PRO A 106 -14.01 4.84 0.57
N ILE A 107 -12.80 4.58 1.05
CA ILE A 107 -11.82 3.80 0.30
C ILE A 107 -12.36 2.38 0.13
N ARG A 108 -12.47 1.93 -1.12
CA ARG A 108 -13.00 0.61 -1.46
C ARG A 108 -11.88 -0.41 -1.63
N PRO A 109 -12.03 -1.62 -1.09
CA PRO A 109 -11.07 -2.69 -1.33
C PRO A 109 -11.12 -3.13 -2.81
N ARG A 110 -10.06 -3.77 -3.27
CA ARG A 110 -10.07 -4.44 -4.57
C ARG A 110 -10.87 -5.74 -4.46
N LYS A 111 -11.67 -6.04 -5.48
CA LYS A 111 -12.53 -7.23 -5.51
C LYS A 111 -11.74 -8.53 -5.31
N VAL A 112 -10.58 -8.65 -5.96
CA VAL A 112 -9.73 -9.83 -5.85
C VAL A 112 -9.21 -10.05 -4.43
N GLU A 113 -8.88 -8.99 -3.71
CA GLU A 113 -8.41 -9.08 -2.32
C GLU A 113 -9.54 -9.38 -1.35
N ALA A 114 -10.71 -8.74 -1.53
CA ALA A 114 -11.89 -9.03 -0.73
C ALA A 114 -12.34 -10.50 -0.90
N GLN A 115 -12.30 -11.01 -2.15
CA GLN A 115 -12.58 -12.40 -2.45
C GLN A 115 -11.57 -13.36 -1.80
N TYR A 116 -10.27 -13.06 -1.94
CA TYR A 116 -9.21 -13.86 -1.33
C TYR A 116 -9.37 -13.96 0.21
N LEU A 117 -9.64 -12.83 0.87
CA LEU A 117 -9.82 -12.79 2.32
C LEU A 117 -11.08 -13.56 2.76
N LEU A 118 -12.17 -13.45 2.00
CA LEU A 118 -13.38 -14.23 2.24
C LEU A 118 -13.10 -15.74 2.15
N GLU A 119 -12.43 -16.19 1.09
CA GLU A 119 -12.06 -17.59 0.90
C GLU A 119 -11.14 -18.11 2.01
N ARG A 120 -10.19 -17.28 2.46
CA ARG A 120 -9.32 -17.61 3.60
C ARG A 120 -10.14 -17.85 4.86
N VAL A 121 -11.06 -16.97 5.21
CA VAL A 121 -11.93 -17.12 6.38
C VAL A 121 -12.83 -18.36 6.26
N GLU A 122 -13.42 -18.60 5.09
CA GLU A 122 -14.26 -19.79 4.85
C GLU A 122 -13.45 -21.09 4.95
N ASN A 123 -12.19 -21.09 4.53
CA ASN A 123 -11.26 -22.21 4.70
C ASN A 123 -10.95 -22.44 6.19
N GLU A 124 -10.71 -21.40 6.98
CA GLU A 124 -10.44 -21.54 8.41
C GLU A 124 -11.70 -22.06 9.16
N ILE A 125 -12.89 -21.60 8.81
CA ILE A 125 -14.14 -22.14 9.36
C ILE A 125 -14.25 -23.65 9.08
N ARG A 126 -14.05 -24.08 7.81
CA ARG A 126 -14.12 -25.50 7.44
C ARG A 126 -13.09 -26.36 8.18
N ARG A 127 -11.89 -25.81 8.38
CA ARG A 127 -10.81 -26.51 9.07
C ARG A 127 -11.09 -26.70 10.56
N HIS A 128 -11.73 -25.72 11.19
CA HIS A 128 -11.88 -25.65 12.63
C HIS A 128 -13.29 -25.96 13.16
N GLN A 129 -14.30 -26.06 12.32
CA GLN A 129 -15.71 -26.26 12.74
C GLN A 129 -15.98 -27.52 13.58
N GLN A 130 -15.09 -28.54 13.51
CA GLN A 130 -15.21 -29.77 14.30
C GLN A 130 -14.35 -29.77 15.56
N VAL A 131 -13.50 -28.74 15.74
CA VAL A 131 -12.51 -28.65 16.83
C VAL A 131 -12.84 -27.54 17.81
N LEU A 132 -13.33 -26.40 17.28
CA LEU A 132 -13.63 -25.21 18.08
C LEU A 132 -15.09 -25.22 18.54
N THR A 133 -15.32 -24.61 19.73
CA THR A 133 -16.69 -24.39 20.22
C THR A 133 -17.42 -23.33 19.39
N PRO A 134 -18.78 -23.27 19.46
CA PRO A 134 -19.52 -22.23 18.76
C PRO A 134 -19.07 -20.81 19.12
N GLU A 135 -18.73 -20.53 20.37
CA GLU A 135 -18.26 -19.23 20.86
C GLU A 135 -16.89 -18.88 20.23
N GLN A 136 -16.00 -19.87 20.10
CA GLN A 136 -14.70 -19.69 19.45
C GLN A 136 -14.83 -19.46 17.94
N LEU A 137 -15.86 -20.01 17.30
CA LEU A 137 -16.16 -19.82 15.89
C LEU A 137 -16.84 -18.48 15.58
N GLU A 138 -17.42 -17.82 16.57
CA GLU A 138 -18.18 -16.57 16.38
C GLU A 138 -17.32 -15.48 15.68
N GLY A 139 -16.06 -15.33 16.08
CA GLY A 139 -15.13 -14.38 15.44
C GLY A 139 -14.93 -14.65 13.95
N TYR A 140 -14.82 -15.92 13.54
CA TYR A 140 -14.71 -16.30 12.14
C TYR A 140 -16.01 -16.04 11.36
N HIS A 141 -17.16 -16.26 11.96
CA HIS A 141 -18.45 -15.97 11.35
C HIS A 141 -18.67 -14.45 11.18
N ALA A 142 -18.26 -13.65 12.16
CA ALA A 142 -18.28 -12.19 12.07
C ALA A 142 -17.35 -11.70 10.94
N ALA A 143 -16.13 -12.21 10.87
CA ALA A 143 -15.18 -11.90 9.79
C ALA A 143 -15.72 -12.29 8.40
N ARG A 144 -16.34 -13.49 8.28
CA ARG A 144 -16.99 -13.92 7.02
C ARG A 144 -18.10 -12.94 6.60
N LYS A 145 -18.96 -12.53 7.53
CA LYS A 145 -20.00 -11.54 7.26
C LYS A 145 -19.40 -10.23 6.78
N PHE A 146 -18.38 -9.72 7.48
CA PHE A 146 -17.67 -8.49 7.12
C PHE A 146 -17.11 -8.56 5.69
N TYR A 147 -16.35 -9.61 5.34
CA TYR A 147 -15.76 -9.70 4.00
C TYR A 147 -16.80 -9.90 2.89
N ARG A 148 -17.94 -10.53 3.17
CA ARG A 148 -19.05 -10.58 2.22
C ARG A 148 -19.65 -9.20 1.95
N GLU A 149 -19.79 -8.35 2.97
CA GLU A 149 -20.22 -6.96 2.78
C GLU A 149 -19.16 -6.13 2.02
N GLN A 150 -17.86 -6.30 2.36
CA GLN A 150 -16.78 -5.64 1.61
C GLN A 150 -16.78 -6.04 0.13
N LEU A 151 -17.06 -7.29 -0.19
CA LEU A 151 -17.10 -7.77 -1.58
C LEU A 151 -18.21 -7.09 -2.41
N LYS A 152 -19.34 -6.71 -1.79
CA LYS A 152 -20.45 -6.00 -2.46
C LYS A 152 -20.07 -4.59 -2.90
N VAL A 153 -19.18 -3.94 -2.15
CA VAL A 153 -18.75 -2.55 -2.39
C VAL A 153 -17.36 -2.46 -3.02
N ALA A 154 -16.69 -3.59 -3.23
CA ALA A 154 -15.36 -3.69 -3.84
C ALA A 154 -15.39 -3.20 -5.30
N ARG A 155 -14.24 -2.67 -5.75
CA ARG A 155 -13.99 -2.18 -7.12
C ARG A 155 -13.11 -3.13 -7.91
#